data_36f4c603b452df6ea5895949f5aa64d5
#
_entry.id   36f4c603b452df6ea5895949f5aa64d5
#
_cell.length_a   1.000
_cell.length_b   1.000
_cell.length_c   1.000
_cell.angle_alpha   90.00
_cell.angle_beta   90.00
_cell.angle_gamma   90.00
#
_symmetry.space_group_name_H-M   'P 1'
#
loop_
_entity.id
_entity.type
_entity.pdbx_description
1 polymer ?
#
loop_
_entity_poly.entity_id
_entity_poly.type
_entity_poly.pdbx_seq_one_letter_code
_entity_poly.pdbx_strand_id
1 'polypeptide(L)'
;ATDAQDTNFQYALAEFKKQVMFRHIVSAFSENKPVLEQNPKKALSLIMDGLHDVEILHDADVVQYDCGELDRFELWKDKNNKRELGDGMIGIPTPFEVINSTGMGWQPGDLITAYARPTVGKTWLCCKIAAIAVEKGFKTLLVSTEMTQASINLRMDVILGKMRGFNLSHSALRNGNEIDENEYKRFLRDSDSKNLLICDHISGEDSISLPSITNLVRKYSPDLLIIDGVYLISQEGNRAAWEQSHSLFYGLKNLALSTNTAVMASTQATRDASDMYIPPAPNQVAFGDALIRASDVAVSMSMMKDDLDMPIQDKRQIQFQKYRDGDLPFNEFEFIWRVNNGHIEQTNASI
;
A
#
# COMPACT_ATOMS: atom_id res chain seq x y z
N ALA A 1 -4.88 -15.38 -49.02
CA ALA A 1 -6.35 -15.35 -48.71
C ALA A 1 -6.63 -15.33 -47.21
N THR A 2 -5.75 -15.89 -46.37
CA THR A 2 -5.87 -15.88 -44.90
C THR A 2 -5.61 -14.50 -44.29
N ASP A 3 -4.61 -13.77 -44.78
CA ASP A 3 -4.23 -12.45 -44.22
C ASP A 3 -5.33 -11.38 -44.43
N ALA A 4 -6.07 -11.42 -45.54
CA ALA A 4 -7.14 -10.45 -45.80
C ALA A 4 -8.40 -10.70 -44.97
N GLN A 5 -8.67 -11.94 -44.58
CA GLN A 5 -9.79 -12.27 -43.69
C GLN A 5 -9.46 -11.88 -42.23
N ASP A 6 -8.22 -12.06 -41.81
CA ASP A 6 -7.75 -11.64 -40.48
C ASP A 6 -7.81 -10.11 -40.33
N THR A 7 -7.37 -9.37 -41.35
CA THR A 7 -7.42 -7.89 -41.33
C THR A 7 -8.85 -7.38 -41.27
N ASN A 8 -9.82 -7.98 -41.95
CA ASN A 8 -11.23 -7.62 -41.90
C ASN A 8 -11.86 -7.95 -40.54
N PHE A 9 -11.48 -9.06 -39.92
CA PHE A 9 -11.94 -9.44 -38.57
C PHE A 9 -11.42 -8.47 -37.51
N GLN A 10 -10.12 -8.13 -37.54
CA GLN A 10 -9.52 -7.17 -36.61
C GLN A 10 -10.15 -5.76 -36.74
N TYR A 11 -10.41 -5.32 -37.99
CA TYR A 11 -11.11 -4.07 -38.21
C TYR A 11 -12.53 -4.07 -37.64
N ALA A 12 -13.31 -5.15 -37.89
CA ALA A 12 -14.66 -5.30 -37.36
C ALA A 12 -14.68 -5.36 -35.84
N LEU A 13 -13.71 -6.03 -35.23
CA LEU A 13 -13.56 -6.11 -33.78
C LEU A 13 -13.22 -4.74 -33.15
N ALA A 14 -12.30 -3.99 -33.79
CA ALA A 14 -11.95 -2.64 -33.34
C ALA A 14 -13.16 -1.67 -33.40
N GLU A 15 -13.96 -1.74 -34.47
CA GLU A 15 -15.16 -0.91 -34.62
C GLU A 15 -16.26 -1.33 -33.62
N PHE A 16 -16.40 -2.63 -33.35
CA PHE A 16 -17.30 -3.12 -32.30
C PHE A 16 -16.89 -2.63 -30.90
N LYS A 17 -15.61 -2.76 -30.53
CA LYS A 17 -15.06 -2.25 -29.28
C LYS A 17 -15.33 -0.74 -29.12
N LYS A 18 -15.11 0.04 -30.18
CA LYS A 18 -15.38 1.48 -30.22
C LYS A 18 -16.86 1.81 -29.98
N GLN A 19 -17.78 1.03 -30.54
CA GLN A 19 -19.22 1.20 -30.32
C GLN A 19 -19.64 0.84 -28.90
N VAL A 20 -19.07 -0.23 -28.33
CA VAL A 20 -19.31 -0.64 -26.94
C VAL A 20 -18.81 0.46 -26.00
N MET A 21 -17.58 0.94 -26.20
CA MET A 21 -16.99 2.03 -25.42
C MET A 21 -17.87 3.29 -25.49
N PHE A 22 -18.32 3.70 -26.68
CA PHE A 22 -19.21 4.85 -26.85
C PHE A 22 -20.50 4.69 -26.04
N ARG A 23 -21.14 3.51 -26.09
CA ARG A 23 -22.37 3.23 -25.31
C ARG A 23 -22.15 3.34 -23.80
N HIS A 24 -21.06 2.78 -23.28
CA HIS A 24 -20.71 2.88 -21.86
C HIS A 24 -20.48 4.33 -21.42
N ILE A 25 -19.75 5.11 -22.23
CA ILE A 25 -19.52 6.53 -21.95
C ILE A 25 -20.86 7.28 -21.91
N VAL A 26 -21.72 7.09 -22.90
CA VAL A 26 -23.03 7.75 -22.96
C VAL A 26 -23.93 7.31 -21.80
N SER A 27 -23.92 6.03 -21.42
CA SER A 27 -24.66 5.50 -20.26
C SER A 27 -24.18 6.15 -18.96
N ALA A 28 -22.88 6.17 -18.72
CA ALA A 28 -22.29 6.77 -17.51
C ALA A 28 -22.67 8.25 -17.34
N PHE A 29 -22.67 9.02 -18.42
CA PHE A 29 -23.12 10.42 -18.38
C PHE A 29 -24.64 10.55 -18.21
N SER A 30 -25.43 9.74 -18.91
CA SER A 30 -26.90 9.84 -18.92
C SER A 30 -27.50 9.46 -17.58
N GLU A 31 -26.98 8.40 -16.96
CA GLU A 31 -27.43 7.90 -15.66
C GLU A 31 -27.12 8.88 -14.52
N ASN A 32 -25.99 9.60 -14.64
CA ASN A 32 -25.53 10.51 -13.61
C ASN A 32 -25.92 11.99 -13.86
N LYS A 33 -26.67 12.27 -14.94
CA LYS A 33 -27.15 13.63 -15.25
C LYS A 33 -27.92 14.29 -14.11
N PRO A 34 -28.86 13.63 -13.40
CA PRO A 34 -29.58 14.25 -12.28
C PRO A 34 -28.65 14.62 -11.11
N VAL A 35 -27.61 13.82 -10.88
CA VAL A 35 -26.60 14.08 -9.82
C VAL A 35 -25.69 15.22 -10.25
N LEU A 36 -25.38 15.35 -11.54
CA LEU A 36 -24.53 16.40 -12.09
C LEU A 36 -25.13 17.80 -11.84
N GLU A 37 -26.45 17.93 -11.94
CA GLU A 37 -27.16 19.18 -11.70
C GLU A 37 -27.18 19.59 -10.21
N GLN A 38 -27.13 18.62 -9.29
CA GLN A 38 -27.22 18.87 -7.85
C GLN A 38 -25.83 18.89 -7.17
N ASN A 39 -24.94 18.00 -7.55
CA ASN A 39 -23.59 17.85 -6.99
C ASN A 39 -22.58 17.41 -8.06
N PRO A 40 -21.96 18.36 -8.79
CA PRO A 40 -21.04 18.06 -9.88
C PRO A 40 -19.84 17.21 -9.46
N LYS A 41 -19.34 17.37 -8.22
CA LYS A 41 -18.20 16.59 -7.72
C LYS A 41 -18.57 15.11 -7.53
N LYS A 42 -19.75 14.84 -6.95
CA LYS A 42 -20.27 13.48 -6.78
C LYS A 42 -20.57 12.84 -8.13
N ALA A 43 -21.17 13.59 -9.05
CA ALA A 43 -21.43 13.10 -10.39
C ALA A 43 -20.13 12.73 -11.13
N LEU A 44 -19.07 13.53 -10.99
CA LEU A 44 -17.79 13.24 -11.60
C LEU A 44 -17.22 11.91 -11.09
N SER A 45 -17.28 11.65 -9.78
CA SER A 45 -16.86 10.35 -9.20
C SER A 45 -17.65 9.20 -9.82
N LEU A 46 -18.98 9.28 -9.81
CA LEU A 46 -19.84 8.23 -10.37
C LEU A 46 -19.64 7.99 -11.87
N ILE A 47 -19.40 9.06 -12.64
CA ILE A 47 -19.07 8.94 -14.07
C ILE A 47 -17.71 8.26 -14.25
N MET A 48 -16.71 8.63 -13.47
CA MET A 48 -15.39 8.01 -13.53
C MET A 48 -15.44 6.52 -13.14
N ASP A 49 -16.23 6.16 -12.13
CA ASP A 49 -16.46 4.78 -11.75
C ASP A 49 -17.12 3.97 -12.88
N GLY A 50 -18.16 4.52 -13.52
CA GLY A 50 -18.81 3.89 -14.68
C GLY A 50 -17.91 3.81 -15.92
N LEU A 51 -16.89 4.67 -16.03
CA LEU A 51 -15.90 4.63 -17.10
C LEU A 51 -14.74 3.65 -16.80
N HIS A 52 -14.53 3.28 -15.55
CA HIS A 52 -13.50 2.30 -15.19
C HIS A 52 -13.74 0.94 -15.85
N ASP A 53 -14.99 0.53 -15.99
CA ASP A 53 -15.35 -0.71 -16.73
C ASP A 53 -15.04 -0.60 -18.22
N VAL A 54 -14.93 0.60 -18.77
CA VAL A 54 -14.55 0.86 -20.18
C VAL A 54 -13.05 0.69 -20.40
N GLU A 55 -12.21 1.02 -19.41
CA GLU A 55 -10.76 0.80 -19.47
C GLU A 55 -10.42 -0.71 -19.53
N ILE A 56 -11.25 -1.58 -18.95
CA ILE A 56 -11.08 -3.04 -19.00
C ILE A 56 -11.28 -3.60 -20.42
N LEU A 57 -11.94 -2.84 -21.31
CA LEU A 57 -12.11 -3.20 -22.72
C LEU A 57 -10.87 -2.88 -23.60
N HIS A 58 -9.83 -2.27 -23.03
CA HIS A 58 -8.56 -2.12 -23.72
C HIS A 58 -7.89 -3.47 -23.94
N ASP A 59 -7.23 -3.60 -25.07
CA ASP A 59 -6.56 -4.84 -25.47
C ASP A 59 -5.66 -5.34 -24.34
N ALA A 60 -5.90 -6.57 -23.93
CA ALA A 60 -4.89 -7.27 -23.16
C ALA A 60 -3.64 -7.36 -24.04
N ASP A 61 -2.53 -6.77 -23.59
CA ASP A 61 -1.24 -6.94 -24.21
C ASP A 61 -0.81 -8.42 -24.05
N VAL A 62 -1.30 -9.25 -24.96
CA VAL A 62 -0.88 -10.66 -25.02
C VAL A 62 0.47 -10.69 -25.68
N VAL A 63 1.52 -10.82 -24.87
CA VAL A 63 2.89 -10.98 -25.37
C VAL A 63 3.13 -12.46 -25.62
N GLN A 64 3.48 -12.81 -26.87
CA GLN A 64 3.93 -14.15 -27.20
C GLN A 64 5.28 -14.41 -26.51
N TYR A 65 5.36 -15.51 -25.76
CA TYR A 65 6.64 -15.92 -25.16
C TYR A 65 7.59 -16.43 -26.25
N ASP A 66 8.68 -15.72 -26.46
CA ASP A 66 9.81 -16.15 -27.28
C ASP A 66 11.06 -16.30 -26.42
N CYS A 67 11.60 -17.52 -26.33
CA CYS A 67 12.81 -17.78 -25.55
C CYS A 67 14.08 -17.23 -26.23
N GLY A 68 14.02 -16.85 -27.52
CA GLY A 68 15.12 -16.27 -28.30
C GLY A 68 15.25 -14.74 -28.15
N GLU A 69 14.26 -14.07 -27.56
CA GLU A 69 14.31 -12.61 -27.40
C GLU A 69 15.39 -12.16 -26.42
N LEU A 70 16.25 -11.25 -26.88
CA LEU A 70 17.31 -10.65 -26.05
C LEU A 70 16.80 -9.57 -25.09
N ASP A 71 15.56 -9.12 -25.25
CA ASP A 71 14.97 -8.05 -24.42
C ASP A 71 14.95 -8.42 -22.93
N ARG A 72 14.76 -9.70 -22.60
CA ARG A 72 14.85 -10.20 -21.22
C ARG A 72 16.26 -10.11 -20.64
N PHE A 73 17.27 -10.28 -21.49
CA PHE A 73 18.67 -10.09 -21.07
C PHE A 73 18.95 -8.60 -20.78
N GLU A 74 18.46 -7.70 -21.63
CA GLU A 74 18.59 -6.25 -21.40
C GLU A 74 17.82 -5.82 -20.12
N LEU A 75 16.63 -6.36 -19.88
CA LEU A 75 15.89 -6.15 -18.62
C LEU A 75 16.67 -6.64 -17.40
N TRP A 76 17.30 -7.81 -17.50
CA TRP A 76 18.17 -8.32 -16.44
C TRP A 76 19.39 -7.41 -16.23
N LYS A 77 20.01 -6.96 -17.28
CA LYS A 77 21.17 -6.06 -17.25
C LYS A 77 20.81 -4.71 -16.61
N ASP A 78 19.65 -4.14 -16.96
CA ASP A 78 19.15 -2.92 -16.34
C ASP A 78 18.90 -3.09 -14.84
N LYS A 79 18.32 -4.23 -14.44
CA LYS A 79 18.15 -4.56 -13.02
C LYS A 79 19.49 -4.70 -12.31
N ASN A 80 20.46 -5.38 -12.93
CA ASN A 80 21.80 -5.52 -12.38
C ASN A 80 22.50 -4.17 -12.22
N ASN A 81 22.43 -3.30 -13.21
CA ASN A 81 22.99 -1.95 -13.17
C ASN A 81 22.32 -1.12 -12.04
N LYS A 82 21.00 -1.17 -11.92
CA LYS A 82 20.28 -0.50 -10.83
C LYS A 82 20.71 -1.02 -9.46
N ARG A 83 20.92 -2.33 -9.33
CA ARG A 83 21.41 -2.95 -8.11
C ARG A 83 22.81 -2.47 -7.74
N GLU A 84 23.72 -2.37 -8.70
CA GLU A 84 25.07 -1.87 -8.49
C GLU A 84 25.11 -0.38 -8.09
N LEU A 85 24.18 0.44 -8.67
CA LEU A 85 24.06 1.87 -8.38
C LEU A 85 23.28 2.15 -7.08
N GLY A 86 22.41 1.24 -6.65
CA GLY A 86 21.43 1.40 -5.56
C GLY A 86 21.77 0.69 -4.26
N ASP A 87 23.03 0.68 -3.83
CA ASP A 87 23.46 -0.02 -2.59
C ASP A 87 23.09 -1.51 -2.56
N GLY A 88 22.97 -2.15 -3.71
CA GLY A 88 22.60 -3.55 -3.83
C GLY A 88 21.09 -3.84 -3.86
N MET A 89 20.24 -2.79 -3.84
CA MET A 89 18.78 -2.91 -3.85
C MET A 89 18.18 -2.58 -5.22
N ILE A 90 17.14 -3.33 -5.63
CA ILE A 90 16.37 -3.07 -6.86
C ILE A 90 15.05 -2.38 -6.55
N GLY A 91 14.33 -2.84 -5.50
CA GLY A 91 13.04 -2.35 -5.07
C GLY A 91 13.11 -1.37 -3.90
N ILE A 92 11.95 -1.08 -3.33
CA ILE A 92 11.81 -0.21 -2.16
C ILE A 92 12.28 -0.96 -0.92
N PRO A 93 13.25 -0.44 -0.16
CA PRO A 93 13.74 -1.07 1.06
C PRO A 93 12.63 -1.25 2.09
N THR A 94 12.73 -2.32 2.85
CA THR A 94 11.72 -2.74 3.82
C THR A 94 12.28 -2.65 5.24
N PRO A 95 11.44 -2.71 6.29
CA PRO A 95 11.93 -2.86 7.64
C PRO A 95 12.46 -4.29 7.95
N PHE A 96 12.43 -5.21 6.98
CA PHE A 96 12.78 -6.63 7.13
C PHE A 96 14.12 -6.93 6.47
N GLU A 97 15.15 -7.17 7.29
CA GLU A 97 16.50 -7.44 6.80
C GLU A 97 16.56 -8.66 5.89
N VAL A 98 15.75 -9.68 6.17
CA VAL A 98 15.69 -10.91 5.36
C VAL A 98 15.26 -10.63 3.91
N ILE A 99 14.39 -9.66 3.68
CA ILE A 99 13.99 -9.24 2.33
C ILE A 99 15.06 -8.34 1.72
N ASN A 100 15.58 -7.39 2.49
CA ASN A 100 16.61 -6.47 2.00
C ASN A 100 17.88 -7.21 1.59
N SER A 101 18.27 -8.27 2.31
CA SER A 101 19.45 -9.08 1.99
C SER A 101 19.35 -9.80 0.65
N THR A 102 18.14 -10.04 0.12
CA THR A 102 17.96 -10.55 -1.24
C THR A 102 18.26 -9.49 -2.31
N GLY A 103 18.32 -8.22 -1.94
CA GLY A 103 18.43 -7.09 -2.86
C GLY A 103 17.13 -6.71 -3.56
N MET A 104 15.99 -7.32 -3.20
CA MET A 104 14.73 -7.13 -3.90
C MET A 104 13.89 -5.97 -3.32
N GLY A 105 13.65 -5.92 -2.01
CA GLY A 105 12.69 -4.98 -1.42
C GLY A 105 11.25 -5.19 -1.91
N TRP A 106 10.38 -4.18 -1.71
CA TRP A 106 9.05 -4.19 -2.34
C TRP A 106 9.16 -3.85 -3.83
N GLN A 107 8.50 -4.64 -4.67
CA GLN A 107 8.55 -4.45 -6.12
C GLN A 107 7.32 -3.66 -6.61
N PRO A 108 7.45 -2.88 -7.70
CA PRO A 108 6.29 -2.31 -8.39
C PRO A 108 5.28 -3.40 -8.77
N GLY A 109 4.01 -3.18 -8.46
CA GLY A 109 2.95 -4.16 -8.66
C GLY A 109 2.69 -5.11 -7.49
N ASP A 110 3.52 -5.08 -6.42
CA ASP A 110 3.27 -5.87 -5.21
C ASP A 110 2.08 -5.33 -4.42
N LEU A 111 1.28 -6.25 -3.89
CA LEU A 111 0.34 -5.97 -2.82
C LEU A 111 0.85 -6.57 -1.51
N ILE A 112 1.23 -5.71 -0.60
CA ILE A 112 1.69 -6.04 0.75
C ILE A 112 0.54 -5.79 1.73
N THR A 113 0.20 -6.75 2.57
CA THR A 113 -0.83 -6.57 3.59
C THR A 113 -0.28 -6.80 4.99
N ALA A 114 -0.66 -5.91 5.91
CA ALA A 114 -0.33 -6.05 7.32
C ALA A 114 -1.61 -6.06 8.17
N TYR A 115 -1.71 -6.99 9.12
CA TYR A 115 -2.86 -7.08 9.98
C TYR A 115 -2.49 -7.42 11.42
N ALA A 116 -3.28 -6.90 12.34
CA ALA A 116 -3.10 -7.09 13.79
C ALA A 116 -4.39 -6.75 14.52
N ARG A 117 -4.45 -7.10 15.79
CA ARG A 117 -5.47 -6.56 16.70
C ARG A 117 -5.32 -5.03 16.82
N PRO A 118 -6.39 -4.30 17.21
CA PRO A 118 -6.29 -2.88 17.58
C PRO A 118 -5.17 -2.67 18.59
N THR A 119 -4.55 -1.49 18.58
CA THR A 119 -3.49 -1.04 19.51
C THR A 119 -2.12 -1.72 19.39
N VAL A 120 -1.97 -2.78 18.61
CA VAL A 120 -0.68 -3.45 18.41
C VAL A 120 0.34 -2.56 17.71
N GLY A 121 -0.10 -1.66 16.80
CA GLY A 121 0.79 -0.65 16.21
C GLY A 121 0.85 -0.62 14.68
N LYS A 122 -0.18 -1.09 13.95
CA LYS A 122 -0.21 -1.09 12.46
C LYS A 122 0.15 0.25 11.85
N THR A 123 -0.46 1.34 12.32
CA THR A 123 -0.17 2.71 11.84
C THR A 123 1.31 3.08 11.99
N TRP A 124 1.94 2.66 13.09
CA TRP A 124 3.38 2.89 13.31
C TRP A 124 4.24 2.09 12.32
N LEU A 125 3.82 0.87 11.97
CA LEU A 125 4.48 0.09 10.91
C LEU A 125 4.33 0.78 9.55
N CYS A 126 3.12 1.25 9.21
CA CYS A 126 2.86 2.03 8.00
C CYS A 126 3.78 3.27 7.92
N CYS A 127 3.87 4.05 9.01
CA CYS A 127 4.74 5.21 9.09
C CYS A 127 6.23 4.82 8.99
N LYS A 128 6.67 3.71 9.59
CA LYS A 128 8.06 3.24 9.48
C LYS A 128 8.42 2.85 8.06
N ILE A 129 7.53 2.14 7.36
CA ILE A 129 7.71 1.77 5.94
C ILE A 129 7.76 3.03 5.08
N ALA A 130 6.85 3.98 5.30
CA ALA A 130 6.87 5.27 4.61
C ALA A 130 8.20 6.02 4.82
N ALA A 131 8.68 6.08 6.06
CA ALA A 131 9.93 6.75 6.40
C ALA A 131 11.14 6.13 5.70
N ILE A 132 11.23 4.79 5.69
CA ILE A 132 12.31 4.08 4.98
C ILE A 132 12.29 4.40 3.48
N ALA A 133 11.11 4.33 2.85
CA ALA A 133 10.95 4.61 1.43
C ALA A 133 11.36 6.06 1.09
N VAL A 134 10.88 7.03 1.87
CA VAL A 134 11.18 8.46 1.68
C VAL A 134 12.67 8.77 1.88
N GLU A 135 13.31 8.19 2.89
CA GLU A 135 14.77 8.35 3.13
C GLU A 135 15.62 7.81 1.99
N LYS A 136 15.11 6.84 1.25
CA LYS A 136 15.76 6.28 0.06
C LYS A 136 15.31 6.96 -1.24
N GLY A 137 14.55 8.05 -1.16
CA GLY A 137 14.15 8.88 -2.29
C GLY A 137 12.90 8.42 -3.04
N PHE A 138 12.22 7.37 -2.58
CA PHE A 138 10.98 6.88 -3.21
C PHE A 138 9.80 7.79 -2.87
N LYS A 139 9.01 8.13 -3.89
CA LYS A 139 7.81 8.93 -3.73
C LYS A 139 6.71 8.09 -3.10
N THR A 140 6.27 8.49 -1.92
CA THR A 140 5.32 7.73 -1.10
C THR A 140 4.03 8.52 -0.91
N LEU A 141 2.89 7.88 -1.18
CA LEU A 141 1.55 8.38 -0.84
C LEU A 141 1.01 7.55 0.32
N LEU A 142 0.77 8.20 1.46
CA LEU A 142 0.13 7.59 2.63
C LEU A 142 -1.30 8.09 2.72
N VAL A 143 -2.27 7.18 2.56
CA VAL A 143 -3.70 7.42 2.75
C VAL A 143 -4.08 6.85 4.12
N SER A 144 -4.53 7.71 5.02
CA SER A 144 -4.99 7.30 6.35
C SER A 144 -6.50 7.48 6.46
N THR A 145 -7.22 6.38 6.68
CA THR A 145 -8.67 6.40 6.90
C THR A 145 -9.05 6.45 8.38
N GLU A 146 -8.07 6.19 9.27
CA GLU A 146 -8.29 6.15 10.73
C GLU A 146 -7.85 7.45 11.43
N MET A 147 -6.86 8.14 10.88
CA MET A 147 -6.16 9.21 11.59
C MET A 147 -6.00 10.45 10.72
N THR A 148 -6.04 11.61 11.38
CA THR A 148 -5.81 12.89 10.71
C THR A 148 -4.35 13.02 10.24
N GLN A 149 -4.16 13.79 9.17
CA GLN A 149 -2.83 14.14 8.65
C GLN A 149 -1.91 14.68 9.75
N ALA A 150 -2.43 15.56 10.62
CA ALA A 150 -1.65 16.10 11.74
C ALA A 150 -1.12 15.00 12.67
N SER A 151 -1.95 13.98 12.97
CA SER A 151 -1.55 12.85 13.80
C SER A 151 -0.52 11.94 13.12
N ILE A 152 -0.59 11.78 11.80
CA ILE A 152 0.41 11.05 11.00
C ILE A 152 1.72 11.85 10.96
N ASN A 153 1.67 13.17 10.73
CA ASN A 153 2.87 14.03 10.69
C ASN A 153 3.70 13.87 11.96
N LEU A 154 3.10 13.92 13.15
CA LEU A 154 3.84 13.76 14.42
C LEU A 154 4.52 12.38 14.54
N ARG A 155 3.94 11.32 13.98
CA ARG A 155 4.58 10.01 13.94
C ARG A 155 5.75 9.98 12.96
N MET A 156 5.56 10.59 11.79
CA MET A 156 6.62 10.72 10.80
C MET A 156 7.78 11.53 11.35
N ASP A 157 7.51 12.64 12.04
CA ASP A 157 8.55 13.49 12.64
C ASP A 157 9.45 12.71 13.59
N VAL A 158 8.86 11.92 14.51
CA VAL A 158 9.69 11.16 15.46
C VAL A 158 10.42 9.99 14.83
N ILE A 159 9.82 9.32 13.84
CA ILE A 159 10.49 8.22 13.14
C ILE A 159 11.62 8.74 12.26
N LEU A 160 11.37 9.74 11.42
CA LEU A 160 12.39 10.38 10.58
C LEU A 160 13.45 11.06 11.45
N GLY A 161 13.03 11.74 12.53
CA GLY A 161 13.94 12.34 13.50
C GLY A 161 14.90 11.30 14.06
N LYS A 162 14.38 10.15 14.52
CA LYS A 162 15.23 9.05 15.02
C LYS A 162 16.21 8.53 13.97
N MET A 163 15.74 8.33 12.73
CA MET A 163 16.58 7.86 11.62
C MET A 163 17.70 8.84 11.27
N ARG A 164 17.47 10.14 11.47
CA ARG A 164 18.43 11.24 11.20
C ARG A 164 19.22 11.71 12.42
N GLY A 165 19.09 11.01 13.55
CA GLY A 165 19.86 11.29 14.77
C GLY A 165 19.30 12.40 15.66
N PHE A 166 18.05 12.84 15.44
CA PHE A 166 17.35 13.77 16.33
C PHE A 166 16.66 13.01 17.48
N ASN A 167 16.49 13.69 18.62
CA ASN A 167 15.85 13.14 19.82
C ASN A 167 14.49 13.80 20.05
N LEU A 168 13.48 13.38 19.28
CA LEU A 168 12.11 13.89 19.37
C LEU A 168 11.22 12.96 20.19
N SER A 169 10.24 13.53 20.90
CA SER A 169 9.26 12.79 21.71
C SER A 169 7.86 12.97 21.17
N HIS A 170 7.24 11.87 20.72
CA HIS A 170 5.86 11.90 20.21
C HIS A 170 4.86 12.42 21.23
N SER A 171 4.97 11.96 22.50
CA SER A 171 4.05 12.41 23.56
C SER A 171 4.22 13.89 23.87
N ALA A 172 5.45 14.41 23.88
CA ALA A 172 5.71 15.82 24.09
C ALA A 172 5.15 16.67 22.94
N LEU A 173 5.43 16.33 21.70
CA LEU A 173 4.90 17.02 20.52
C LEU A 173 3.36 16.99 20.49
N ARG A 174 2.76 15.83 20.78
CA ARG A 174 1.30 15.66 20.76
C ARG A 174 0.58 16.46 21.84
N ASN A 175 1.17 16.51 23.04
CA ASN A 175 0.53 17.11 24.20
C ASN A 175 0.94 18.58 24.41
N GLY A 176 1.82 19.13 23.58
CA GLY A 176 2.37 20.48 23.74
C GLY A 176 3.26 20.64 24.98
N ASN A 177 3.91 19.53 25.40
CA ASN A 177 4.85 19.58 26.51
C ASN A 177 6.17 20.23 26.07
N GLU A 178 7.01 20.57 27.05
CA GLU A 178 8.33 21.14 26.80
C GLU A 178 9.19 20.21 25.93
N ILE A 179 9.81 20.79 24.88
CA ILE A 179 10.72 20.14 23.94
C ILE A 179 11.94 21.05 23.73
N ASP A 180 13.03 20.51 23.19
CA ASP A 180 14.07 21.34 22.61
C ASP A 180 13.57 21.96 21.29
N GLU A 181 13.09 23.22 21.39
CA GLU A 181 12.58 23.93 20.22
C GLU A 181 13.63 24.12 19.14
N ASN A 182 14.91 24.30 19.50
CA ASN A 182 15.97 24.49 18.51
C ASN A 182 16.25 23.21 17.76
N GLU A 183 16.23 22.07 18.45
CA GLU A 183 16.38 20.76 17.84
C GLU A 183 15.21 20.47 16.89
N TYR A 184 13.97 20.71 17.31
CA TYR A 184 12.80 20.47 16.47
C TYR A 184 12.75 21.41 15.26
N LYS A 185 13.07 22.71 15.43
CA LYS A 185 13.17 23.66 14.32
C LYS A 185 14.28 23.27 13.33
N ARG A 186 15.42 22.74 13.80
CA ARG A 186 16.49 22.23 12.97
C ARG A 186 16.00 21.01 12.16
N PHE A 187 15.39 20.03 12.82
CA PHE A 187 14.77 18.88 12.15
C PHE A 187 13.81 19.32 11.03
N LEU A 188 12.87 20.22 11.32
CA LEU A 188 11.89 20.69 10.33
C LEU A 188 12.53 21.41 9.13
N ARG A 189 13.61 22.16 9.32
CA ARG A 189 14.34 22.83 8.23
C ARG A 189 15.14 21.85 7.38
N ASP A 190 15.76 20.87 8.01
CA ASP A 190 16.62 19.89 7.35
C ASP A 190 15.79 18.75 6.71
N SER A 191 14.48 18.71 7.02
CA SER A 191 13.55 17.66 6.56
C SER A 191 12.91 18.06 5.22
N ASP A 192 13.69 18.10 4.13
CA ASP A 192 13.12 18.23 2.78
C ASP A 192 12.54 16.88 2.33
N SER A 193 11.30 16.61 2.77
CA SER A 193 10.58 15.35 2.47
C SER A 193 9.54 15.56 1.36
N LYS A 194 9.95 16.17 0.24
CA LYS A 194 9.07 16.39 -0.93
C LYS A 194 8.46 15.11 -1.49
N ASN A 195 9.04 13.97 -1.14
CA ASN A 195 8.60 12.65 -1.61
C ASN A 195 7.50 12.01 -0.75
N LEU A 196 7.06 12.65 0.35
CA LEU A 196 5.95 12.16 1.17
C LEU A 196 4.69 12.98 0.93
N LEU A 197 3.64 12.29 0.52
CA LEU A 197 2.29 12.83 0.37
C LEU A 197 1.38 12.14 1.37
N ILE A 198 0.58 12.90 2.12
CA ILE A 198 -0.36 12.36 3.11
C ILE A 198 -1.76 12.83 2.77
N CYS A 199 -2.72 11.90 2.78
CA CYS A 199 -4.14 12.15 2.55
C CYS A 199 -4.97 11.48 3.65
N ASP A 200 -5.77 12.25 4.37
CA ASP A 200 -6.70 11.76 5.39
C ASP A 200 -8.17 12.00 5.03
N HIS A 201 -8.42 12.79 4.00
CA HIS A 201 -9.76 13.05 3.46
C HIS A 201 -9.67 13.52 2.02
N ILE A 202 -10.77 13.36 1.28
CA ILE A 202 -10.91 13.84 -0.10
C ILE A 202 -12.07 14.84 -0.13
N SER A 203 -11.79 16.07 -0.57
CA SER A 203 -12.78 17.14 -0.59
C SER A 203 -14.00 16.78 -1.45
N GLY A 204 -15.17 16.74 -0.82
CA GLY A 204 -16.46 16.46 -1.45
C GLY A 204 -16.84 14.97 -1.42
N GLU A 205 -16.10 14.15 -0.69
CA GLU A 205 -16.44 12.76 -0.37
C GLU A 205 -16.66 12.63 1.14
N ASP A 206 -17.68 11.85 1.54
CA ASP A 206 -17.96 11.55 2.96
C ASP A 206 -16.98 10.50 3.50
N SER A 207 -16.40 9.69 2.61
CA SER A 207 -15.43 8.65 2.93
C SER A 207 -14.55 8.34 1.71
N ILE A 208 -13.31 7.94 1.97
CA ILE A 208 -12.35 7.57 0.93
C ILE A 208 -12.79 6.28 0.25
N SER A 209 -12.80 6.27 -1.09
CA SER A 209 -13.15 5.11 -1.92
C SER A 209 -11.94 4.58 -2.70
N LEU A 210 -12.01 3.35 -3.21
CA LEU A 210 -10.94 2.81 -4.06
C LEU A 210 -10.76 3.59 -5.37
N PRO A 211 -11.84 4.03 -6.08
CA PRO A 211 -11.70 4.93 -7.23
C PRO A 211 -10.98 6.24 -6.89
N SER A 212 -11.31 6.85 -5.75
CA SER A 212 -10.66 8.08 -5.30
C SER A 212 -9.16 7.87 -5.05
N ILE A 213 -8.79 6.76 -4.42
CA ILE A 213 -7.37 6.37 -4.23
C ILE A 213 -6.70 6.17 -5.58
N THR A 214 -7.37 5.48 -6.52
CA THR A 214 -6.86 5.27 -7.89
C THR A 214 -6.56 6.61 -8.58
N ASN A 215 -7.44 7.59 -8.45
CA ASN A 215 -7.24 8.93 -8.99
C ASN A 215 -6.04 9.65 -8.35
N LEU A 216 -5.84 9.49 -7.03
CA LEU A 216 -4.66 10.02 -6.35
C LEU A 216 -3.37 9.37 -6.87
N VAL A 217 -3.36 8.05 -7.03
CA VAL A 217 -2.19 7.31 -7.56
C VAL A 217 -1.88 7.77 -8.98
N ARG A 218 -2.86 7.87 -9.86
CA ARG A 218 -2.67 8.37 -11.24
C ARG A 218 -2.17 9.82 -11.27
N LYS A 219 -2.71 10.68 -10.40
CA LYS A 219 -2.32 12.10 -10.32
C LYS A 219 -0.89 12.30 -9.81
N TYR A 220 -0.50 11.55 -8.79
CA TYR A 220 0.77 11.78 -8.11
C TYR A 220 1.86 10.80 -8.52
N SER A 221 1.51 9.67 -9.17
CA SER A 221 2.44 8.60 -9.59
C SER A 221 3.45 8.25 -8.50
N PRO A 222 3.01 7.76 -7.33
CA PRO A 222 3.91 7.35 -6.26
C PRO A 222 4.57 6.00 -6.61
N ASP A 223 5.78 5.78 -6.09
CA ASP A 223 6.43 4.46 -6.12
C ASP A 223 5.79 3.52 -5.11
N LEU A 224 5.35 4.06 -3.97
CA LEU A 224 4.71 3.35 -2.88
C LEU A 224 3.41 4.03 -2.45
N LEU A 225 2.31 3.29 -2.49
CA LEU A 225 1.05 3.64 -1.86
C LEU A 225 0.91 2.89 -0.53
N ILE A 226 0.65 3.61 0.55
CA ILE A 226 0.31 3.02 1.85
C ILE A 226 -1.12 3.40 2.21
N ILE A 227 -1.94 2.41 2.57
CA ILE A 227 -3.32 2.62 3.01
C ILE A 227 -3.43 2.11 4.45
N ASP A 228 -3.57 3.04 5.39
CA ASP A 228 -3.76 2.71 6.79
C ASP A 228 -5.24 2.64 7.13
N GLY A 229 -5.75 1.40 7.28
CA GLY A 229 -7.14 1.13 7.60
C GLY A 229 -8.04 0.81 6.40
N VAL A 230 -7.63 -0.12 5.51
CA VAL A 230 -8.42 -0.46 4.29
C VAL A 230 -9.86 -0.90 4.58
N TYR A 231 -10.16 -1.41 5.77
CA TYR A 231 -11.52 -1.81 6.16
C TYR A 231 -12.50 -0.63 6.36
N LEU A 232 -11.99 0.62 6.37
CA LEU A 232 -12.80 1.85 6.41
C LEU A 232 -13.01 2.47 5.03
N ILE A 233 -12.44 1.88 3.98
CA ILE A 233 -12.67 2.34 2.60
C ILE A 233 -14.13 2.08 2.26
N SER A 234 -14.80 3.13 1.76
CA SER A 234 -16.18 3.02 1.34
C SER A 234 -16.30 2.15 0.09
N GLN A 235 -17.28 1.28 0.10
CA GLN A 235 -17.61 0.43 -1.02
C GLN A 235 -19.04 0.72 -1.43
N GLU A 236 -19.26 1.03 -2.69
CA GLU A 236 -20.59 1.32 -3.21
C GLU A 236 -21.38 0.04 -3.50
N GLY A 237 -22.68 0.09 -3.19
CA GLY A 237 -23.65 -0.94 -3.53
C GLY A 237 -24.07 -1.86 -2.38
N ASN A 238 -25.23 -2.49 -2.55
CA ASN A 238 -25.86 -3.44 -1.61
C ASN A 238 -25.29 -4.87 -1.75
N ARG A 239 -23.97 -5.02 -1.92
CA ARG A 239 -23.33 -6.34 -2.01
C ARG A 239 -23.14 -6.94 -0.61
N ALA A 240 -23.08 -8.27 -0.53
CA ALA A 240 -22.72 -8.94 0.72
C ALA A 240 -21.29 -8.52 1.16
N ALA A 241 -21.07 -8.40 2.47
CA ALA A 241 -19.79 -7.91 3.01
C ALA A 241 -18.57 -8.72 2.53
N TRP A 242 -18.74 -10.03 2.25
CA TRP A 242 -17.66 -10.87 1.71
C TRP A 242 -17.32 -10.52 0.25
N GLU A 243 -18.33 -10.18 -0.59
CA GLU A 243 -18.12 -9.75 -1.98
C GLU A 243 -17.41 -8.41 -2.02
N GLN A 244 -17.78 -7.51 -1.12
CA GLN A 244 -17.17 -6.19 -0.99
C GLN A 244 -15.68 -6.32 -0.66
N SER A 245 -15.33 -7.11 0.36
CA SER A 245 -13.92 -7.27 0.76
C SER A 245 -13.10 -8.01 -0.31
N HIS A 246 -13.69 -9.00 -0.97
CA HIS A 246 -13.07 -9.68 -2.10
C HIS A 246 -12.77 -8.66 -3.23
N SER A 247 -13.75 -7.86 -3.60
CA SER A 247 -13.60 -6.81 -4.61
C SER A 247 -12.52 -5.79 -4.23
N LEU A 248 -12.45 -5.40 -2.95
CA LEU A 248 -11.46 -4.44 -2.46
C LEU A 248 -10.02 -4.97 -2.60
N PHE A 249 -9.71 -6.15 -2.08
CA PHE A 249 -8.34 -6.67 -2.13
C PHE A 249 -7.88 -6.98 -3.56
N TYR A 250 -8.76 -7.53 -4.41
CA TYR A 250 -8.44 -7.72 -5.82
C TYR A 250 -8.35 -6.39 -6.56
N GLY A 251 -9.17 -5.40 -6.22
CA GLY A 251 -9.07 -4.03 -6.74
C GLY A 251 -7.74 -3.37 -6.38
N LEU A 252 -7.26 -3.53 -5.15
CA LEU A 252 -5.94 -3.05 -4.73
C LEU A 252 -4.80 -3.75 -5.49
N LYS A 253 -4.91 -5.06 -5.71
CA LYS A 253 -3.91 -5.79 -6.52
C LYS A 253 -3.91 -5.31 -7.98
N ASN A 254 -5.09 -5.11 -8.56
CA ASN A 254 -5.22 -4.57 -9.91
C ASN A 254 -4.66 -3.13 -10.00
N LEU A 255 -4.91 -2.30 -8.97
CA LEU A 255 -4.34 -0.97 -8.88
C LEU A 255 -2.80 -1.05 -8.89
N ALA A 256 -2.21 -1.91 -8.05
CA ALA A 256 -0.77 -2.10 -8.00
C ALA A 256 -0.19 -2.46 -9.37
N LEU A 257 -0.79 -3.45 -10.04
CA LEU A 257 -0.34 -3.94 -11.36
C LEU A 257 -0.51 -2.88 -12.45
N SER A 258 -1.70 -2.23 -12.53
CA SER A 258 -2.01 -1.28 -13.62
C SER A 258 -1.25 0.03 -13.52
N THR A 259 -0.83 0.42 -12.32
CA THR A 259 -0.07 1.67 -12.08
C THR A 259 1.42 1.43 -11.84
N ASN A 260 1.87 0.18 -11.83
CA ASN A 260 3.25 -0.20 -11.51
C ASN A 260 3.73 0.39 -10.18
N THR A 261 2.84 0.41 -9.17
CA THR A 261 3.05 0.97 -7.84
C THR A 261 3.07 -0.15 -6.82
N ALA A 262 4.01 -0.16 -5.87
CA ALA A 262 3.91 -1.04 -4.71
C ALA A 262 2.79 -0.55 -3.78
N VAL A 263 1.88 -1.43 -3.38
CA VAL A 263 0.74 -1.09 -2.51
C VAL A 263 0.85 -1.81 -1.19
N MET A 264 0.92 -1.06 -0.10
CA MET A 264 0.81 -1.61 1.25
C MET A 264 -0.55 -1.25 1.87
N ALA A 265 -1.25 -2.24 2.42
CA ALA A 265 -2.56 -2.09 3.02
C ALA A 265 -2.60 -2.63 4.45
N SER A 266 -3.04 -1.83 5.42
CA SER A 266 -3.25 -2.30 6.78
C SER A 266 -4.72 -2.66 7.04
N THR A 267 -4.97 -3.76 7.78
CA THR A 267 -6.31 -4.17 8.19
C THR A 267 -6.34 -4.71 9.62
N GLN A 268 -7.53 -4.93 10.16
CA GLN A 268 -7.70 -5.43 11.53
C GLN A 268 -8.02 -6.92 11.56
N ALA A 269 -7.41 -7.62 12.52
CA ALA A 269 -7.82 -8.97 12.87
C ALA A 269 -9.18 -8.97 13.58
N THR A 270 -9.98 -10.03 13.34
CA THR A 270 -11.30 -10.22 13.96
C THR A 270 -11.20 -10.48 15.47
N ARG A 271 -12.35 -10.53 16.13
CA ARG A 271 -12.41 -10.85 17.57
C ARG A 271 -11.95 -12.27 17.90
N ASP A 272 -11.93 -13.16 16.92
CA ASP A 272 -11.45 -14.55 17.10
C ASP A 272 -9.93 -14.60 17.38
N ALA A 273 -9.17 -13.59 16.95
CA ALA A 273 -7.80 -13.34 17.39
C ALA A 273 -7.80 -12.67 18.79
N SER A 274 -8.32 -13.34 19.81
CA SER A 274 -8.54 -12.76 21.13
C SER A 274 -7.24 -12.45 21.86
N ASP A 275 -6.18 -13.23 21.65
CA ASP A 275 -4.87 -13.00 22.28
C ASP A 275 -4.03 -12.03 21.41
N MET A 276 -3.72 -10.86 21.98
CA MET A 276 -2.91 -9.84 21.32
C MET A 276 -1.40 -10.15 21.34
N TYR A 277 -1.00 -11.20 22.02
CA TYR A 277 0.39 -11.66 22.14
C TYR A 277 0.73 -12.80 21.17
N ILE A 278 -0.25 -13.26 20.40
CA ILE A 278 -0.08 -14.26 19.34
C ILE A 278 -0.35 -13.57 18.00
N PRO A 279 0.57 -13.66 17.02
CA PRO A 279 0.32 -13.13 15.69
C PRO A 279 -0.94 -13.76 15.08
N PRO A 280 -1.95 -12.98 14.66
CA PRO A 280 -3.18 -13.54 14.12
C PRO A 280 -2.92 -14.39 12.88
N ALA A 281 -3.56 -15.55 12.81
CA ALA A 281 -3.56 -16.37 11.60
C ALA A 281 -4.47 -15.76 10.51
N PRO A 282 -4.29 -16.12 9.22
CA PRO A 282 -5.08 -15.57 8.12
C PRO A 282 -6.60 -15.73 8.28
N ASN A 283 -7.07 -16.83 8.84
CA ASN A 283 -8.49 -17.08 9.10
C ASN A 283 -9.08 -16.22 10.24
N GLN A 284 -8.23 -15.50 10.96
CA GLN A 284 -8.62 -14.55 12.01
C GLN A 284 -8.67 -13.11 11.52
N VAL A 285 -8.68 -12.90 10.22
CA VAL A 285 -8.92 -11.59 9.58
C VAL A 285 -10.25 -11.66 8.86
N ALA A 286 -11.04 -10.61 8.92
CA ALA A 286 -12.27 -10.55 8.13
C ALA A 286 -11.92 -10.75 6.64
N PHE A 287 -12.49 -11.82 6.06
CA PHE A 287 -12.21 -12.21 4.66
C PHE A 287 -10.75 -12.53 4.36
N GLY A 288 -10.06 -13.13 5.34
CA GLY A 288 -8.64 -13.44 5.28
C GLY A 288 -8.22 -14.26 4.05
N ASP A 289 -9.07 -15.13 3.54
CA ASP A 289 -8.83 -15.88 2.29
C ASP A 289 -8.64 -14.94 1.08
N ALA A 290 -9.50 -13.93 0.93
CA ALA A 290 -9.39 -12.97 -0.17
C ALA A 290 -8.13 -12.11 -0.02
N LEU A 291 -7.84 -11.66 1.21
CA LEU A 291 -6.63 -10.92 1.53
C LEU A 291 -5.39 -11.72 1.15
N ILE A 292 -5.26 -12.95 1.66
CA ILE A 292 -4.08 -13.80 1.41
C ILE A 292 -3.92 -14.16 -0.07
N ARG A 293 -5.02 -14.46 -0.77
CA ARG A 293 -4.98 -14.78 -2.20
C ARG A 293 -4.51 -13.59 -3.03
N ALA A 294 -5.03 -12.40 -2.77
CA ALA A 294 -4.69 -11.18 -3.52
C ALA A 294 -3.26 -10.68 -3.22
N SER A 295 -2.79 -10.84 -2.00
CA SER A 295 -1.47 -10.32 -1.57
C SER A 295 -0.31 -11.11 -2.15
N ASP A 296 0.79 -10.42 -2.42
CA ASP A 296 2.10 -11.03 -2.70
C ASP A 296 2.84 -11.26 -1.38
N VAL A 297 2.71 -10.34 -0.44
CA VAL A 297 3.24 -10.45 0.91
C VAL A 297 2.13 -10.22 1.92
N ALA A 298 2.04 -11.05 2.96
CA ALA A 298 1.13 -10.84 4.06
C ALA A 298 1.86 -11.02 5.39
N VAL A 299 1.74 -10.04 6.29
CA VAL A 299 2.36 -10.07 7.62
C VAL A 299 1.32 -9.86 8.70
N SER A 300 1.45 -10.61 9.78
CA SER A 300 0.68 -10.40 11.01
C SER A 300 1.58 -9.86 12.12
N MET A 301 0.98 -9.09 13.05
CA MET A 301 1.71 -8.48 14.16
C MET A 301 1.04 -8.79 15.49
N SER A 302 1.86 -9.00 16.53
CA SER A 302 1.42 -9.12 17.92
C SER A 302 2.31 -8.33 18.88
N MET A 303 1.82 -8.12 20.09
CA MET A 303 2.64 -7.77 21.25
C MET A 303 3.47 -8.98 21.65
N MET A 304 4.39 -8.78 22.58
CA MET A 304 5.24 -9.85 23.12
C MET A 304 5.10 -9.93 24.64
N LYS A 305 5.40 -11.11 25.18
CA LYS A 305 5.54 -11.36 26.61
C LYS A 305 6.95 -11.89 26.88
N ASP A 306 7.41 -11.70 28.11
CA ASP A 306 8.64 -12.31 28.59
C ASP A 306 8.40 -13.76 29.08
N ASP A 307 9.48 -14.41 29.54
CA ASP A 307 9.45 -15.78 30.04
C ASP A 307 8.57 -15.97 31.31
N LEU A 308 8.17 -14.86 31.95
CA LEU A 308 7.28 -14.84 33.10
C LEU A 308 5.84 -14.49 32.72
N ASP A 309 5.50 -14.54 31.43
CA ASP A 309 4.19 -14.19 30.87
C ASP A 309 3.80 -12.71 31.07
N MET A 310 4.76 -11.81 31.31
CA MET A 310 4.54 -10.39 31.50
C MET A 310 4.66 -9.61 30.16
N PRO A 311 3.77 -8.64 29.92
CA PRO A 311 3.79 -7.86 28.68
C PRO A 311 5.08 -7.07 28.48
N ILE A 312 5.73 -7.25 27.33
CA ILE A 312 6.86 -6.41 26.90
C ILE A 312 6.32 -5.25 26.04
N GLN A 313 6.36 -4.05 26.58
CA GLN A 313 5.74 -2.88 25.95
C GLN A 313 6.51 -2.38 24.73
N ASP A 314 7.83 -2.48 24.74
CA ASP A 314 8.74 -1.93 23.75
C ASP A 314 9.24 -2.95 22.72
N LYS A 315 8.51 -4.07 22.56
CA LYS A 315 8.75 -5.09 21.54
C LYS A 315 7.48 -5.50 20.81
N ARG A 316 7.64 -5.92 19.55
CA ARG A 316 6.58 -6.53 18.74
C ARG A 316 7.14 -7.73 18.00
N GLN A 317 6.28 -8.73 17.81
CA GLN A 317 6.52 -9.83 16.90
C GLN A 317 5.81 -9.56 15.58
N ILE A 318 6.50 -9.76 14.48
CA ILE A 318 5.92 -9.71 13.13
C ILE A 318 6.19 -11.07 12.48
N GLN A 319 5.11 -11.67 11.95
CA GLN A 319 5.17 -12.98 11.31
C GLN A 319 4.72 -12.87 9.86
N PHE A 320 5.51 -13.43 8.94
CA PHE A 320 5.12 -13.59 7.55
C PHE A 320 4.14 -14.76 7.42
N GLN A 321 2.97 -14.48 6.90
CA GLN A 321 1.93 -15.45 6.60
C GLN A 321 1.93 -15.84 5.13
N LYS A 322 2.53 -15.00 4.28
CA LYS A 322 2.75 -15.25 2.86
C LYS A 322 3.93 -14.41 2.36
N TYR A 323 4.74 -15.03 1.50
CA TYR A 323 5.75 -14.37 0.69
C TYR A 323 5.82 -15.09 -0.66
N ARG A 324 5.52 -14.37 -1.77
CA ARG A 324 5.38 -14.99 -3.10
C ARG A 324 6.73 -15.23 -3.80
N ASP A 325 7.69 -14.35 -3.58
CA ASP A 325 8.93 -14.29 -4.39
C ASP A 325 10.05 -15.20 -3.87
N GLY A 326 9.71 -16.25 -3.16
CA GLY A 326 10.67 -17.26 -2.71
C GLY A 326 10.43 -17.76 -1.30
N ASP A 327 11.36 -18.58 -0.83
CA ASP A 327 11.36 -19.10 0.53
C ASP A 327 12.12 -18.14 1.46
N LEU A 328 11.50 -17.76 2.56
CA LEU A 328 12.18 -17.04 3.63
C LEU A 328 12.84 -18.05 4.58
N PRO A 329 14.10 -17.83 5.00
CA PRO A 329 14.77 -18.71 5.95
C PRO A 329 14.07 -18.72 7.32
N PHE A 330 13.37 -17.62 7.65
CA PHE A 330 12.53 -17.47 8.84
C PHE A 330 11.27 -16.70 8.46
N ASN A 331 10.21 -16.93 9.21
CA ASN A 331 8.93 -16.24 9.02
C ASN A 331 8.53 -15.37 10.22
N GLU A 332 9.34 -15.33 11.28
CA GLU A 332 9.07 -14.57 12.51
C GLU A 332 10.24 -13.63 12.83
N PHE A 333 9.89 -12.40 13.21
CA PHE A 333 10.84 -11.34 13.47
C PHE A 333 10.43 -10.55 14.70
N GLU A 334 11.40 -10.30 15.57
CA GLU A 334 11.24 -9.42 16.71
C GLU A 334 11.66 -8.00 16.33
N PHE A 335 10.90 -7.02 16.80
CA PHE A 335 11.16 -5.60 16.60
C PHE A 335 11.25 -4.85 17.93
N ILE A 336 12.24 -3.97 18.08
CA ILE A 336 12.19 -2.88 19.04
C ILE A 336 11.03 -1.96 18.64
N TRP A 337 10.20 -1.57 19.62
CA TRP A 337 8.98 -0.82 19.37
C TRP A 337 8.81 0.37 20.31
N ARG A 338 9.80 1.27 20.33
CA ARG A 338 9.81 2.46 21.16
C ARG A 338 9.23 3.65 20.42
N VAL A 339 7.92 3.63 20.23
CA VAL A 339 7.20 4.60 19.40
C VAL A 339 7.30 6.05 19.87
N ASN A 340 7.48 6.28 21.18
CA ASN A 340 7.60 7.63 21.69
C ASN A 340 8.81 8.40 21.17
N ASN A 341 9.90 7.70 20.88
CA ASN A 341 11.11 8.29 20.27
C ASN A 341 11.36 7.82 18.84
N GLY A 342 10.36 7.21 18.19
CA GLY A 342 10.44 6.77 16.81
C GLY A 342 11.36 5.57 16.53
N HIS A 343 11.88 4.90 17.58
CA HIS A 343 12.78 3.75 17.43
C HIS A 343 11.99 2.46 17.14
N ILE A 344 11.83 2.15 15.88
CA ILE A 344 11.20 0.95 15.36
C ILE A 344 12.22 0.26 14.46
N GLU A 345 12.76 -0.89 14.89
CA GLU A 345 13.81 -1.61 14.18
C GLU A 345 13.70 -3.12 14.45
N GLN A 346 13.98 -3.93 13.42
CA GLN A 346 14.15 -5.36 13.61
C GLN A 346 15.35 -5.60 14.52
N THR A 347 15.19 -6.45 15.53
CA THR A 347 16.33 -6.92 16.30
C THR A 347 17.11 -7.94 15.46
N ASN A 348 18.43 -7.90 15.53
CA ASN A 348 19.25 -8.92 14.89
C ASN A 348 18.74 -10.29 15.36
N ALA A 349 18.30 -11.11 14.42
CA ALA A 349 17.95 -12.48 14.71
C ALA A 349 19.17 -13.12 15.37
N SER A 350 19.05 -13.49 16.63
CA SER A 350 19.99 -14.43 17.23
C SER A 350 19.80 -15.74 16.45
N ILE A 351 20.78 -16.06 15.61
CA ILE A 351 20.88 -17.34 14.90
C ILE A 351 20.99 -18.43 15.93
#